data_8cc23f41b3f4641534b89f08d0481317
#
_entry.id   8cc23f41b3f4641534b89f08d0481317
#
_cell.length_a   1.000
_cell.length_b   1.000
_cell.length_c   1.000
_cell.angle_alpha   90.00
_cell.angle_beta   90.00
_cell.angle_gamma   90.00
#
_symmetry.space_group_name_H-M   'P 1'
#
loop_
_entity.id
_entity.type
_entity.pdbx_description
1 polymer ?
#
loop_
_entity_poly.entity_id
_entity_poly.type
_entity_poly.pdbx_seq_one_letter_code
_entity_poly.pdbx_strand_id
1 'polypeptide(L)'
;MRRLAALAALALAAAGCTPTAVVPDAERARTHAALEGQTRWLRVSLSVSPLFGDRGKLLLLDAPASEVDLLRATDDSIIPPPPAERILPPGTPVRIEKVEFPTGLVIATRAVMTPRYHPWAYLKVAGEDRPCLLVLSQASLSADALIDEIDRVLTRDDPSRLLVGLPPEQREAIGRKELLEGMGARAVEMAWGLPEKVRIDRPAVTEEWAWAGGKRRAWFQDEKLLRWSR
;
A
#
# COMPACT_ATOMS: atom_id res chain seq x y z
N MET A 1 1.09 56.70 -0.38
CA MET A 1 0.70 55.61 0.54
C MET A 1 -0.16 54.50 -0.08
N ARG A 2 -1.00 54.74 -1.10
CA ARG A 2 -1.85 53.69 -1.75
C ARG A 2 -1.08 52.67 -2.60
N ARG A 3 0.12 52.98 -3.13
CA ARG A 3 0.90 52.07 -3.99
C ARG A 3 1.74 51.04 -3.22
N LEU A 4 2.08 51.30 -1.95
CA LEU A 4 2.80 50.40 -1.07
C LEU A 4 1.90 49.29 -0.50
N ALA A 5 0.61 49.55 -0.30
CA ALA A 5 -0.37 48.57 0.17
C ALA A 5 -0.68 47.49 -0.89
N ALA A 6 -0.63 47.82 -2.20
CA ALA A 6 -0.88 46.89 -3.29
C ALA A 6 0.26 45.88 -3.48
N LEU A 7 1.50 46.28 -3.21
CA LEU A 7 2.68 45.38 -3.30
C LEU A 7 2.74 44.37 -2.14
N ALA A 8 2.28 44.77 -0.93
CA ALA A 8 2.20 43.86 0.22
C ALA A 8 1.10 42.79 0.06
N ALA A 9 -0.01 43.11 -0.61
CA ALA A 9 -1.08 42.15 -0.87
C ALA A 9 -0.66 41.08 -1.92
N LEU A 10 0.18 41.43 -2.89
CA LEU A 10 0.67 40.48 -3.90
C LEU A 10 1.71 39.49 -3.33
N ALA A 11 2.48 39.90 -2.32
CA ALA A 11 3.47 39.05 -1.65
C ALA A 11 2.83 37.97 -0.74
N LEU A 12 1.64 38.24 -0.18
CA LEU A 12 0.93 37.26 0.66
C LEU A 12 0.22 36.15 -0.17
N ALA A 13 -0.10 36.42 -1.45
CA ALA A 13 -0.74 35.43 -2.31
C ALA A 13 0.24 34.32 -2.78
N ALA A 14 1.55 34.56 -2.70
CA ALA A 14 2.57 33.58 -3.06
C ALA A 14 2.92 32.56 -1.95
N ALA A 15 2.42 32.74 -0.74
CA ALA A 15 2.73 31.88 0.41
C ALA A 15 1.80 30.66 0.54
N GLY A 16 0.86 30.45 -0.40
CA GLY A 16 -0.20 29.42 -0.28
C GLY A 16 0.07 28.07 -0.94
N CYS A 17 1.19 27.89 -1.66
CA CYS A 17 1.55 26.59 -2.20
C CYS A 17 2.66 25.98 -1.36
N THR A 18 2.33 25.14 -0.39
CA THR A 18 3.31 24.19 0.16
C THR A 18 3.80 23.34 -1.02
N PRO A 19 5.10 23.40 -1.38
CA PRO A 19 5.58 22.55 -2.45
C PRO A 19 5.38 21.09 -2.04
N THR A 20 4.64 20.36 -2.85
CA THR A 20 4.55 18.90 -2.71
C THR A 20 5.97 18.37 -2.74
N ALA A 21 6.40 17.63 -1.71
CA ALA A 21 7.73 17.04 -1.67
C ALA A 21 7.91 16.17 -2.91
N VAL A 22 8.90 16.50 -3.72
CA VAL A 22 9.17 15.81 -5.00
C VAL A 22 10.32 14.85 -4.81
N VAL A 23 10.12 13.60 -5.22
CA VAL A 23 11.22 12.61 -5.26
C VAL A 23 12.32 13.14 -6.21
N PRO A 24 13.59 13.27 -5.76
CA PRO A 24 14.68 13.76 -6.59
C PRO A 24 14.90 12.92 -7.86
N ASP A 25 15.37 13.51 -8.94
CA ASP A 25 15.57 12.82 -10.22
C ASP A 25 16.49 11.61 -10.11
N ALA A 26 17.58 11.72 -9.34
CA ALA A 26 18.50 10.61 -9.07
C ALA A 26 17.80 9.44 -8.37
N GLU A 27 16.92 9.72 -7.41
CA GLU A 27 16.16 8.70 -6.68
C GLU A 27 15.09 8.07 -7.58
N ARG A 28 14.45 8.87 -8.45
CA ARG A 28 13.53 8.32 -9.48
C ARG A 28 14.25 7.38 -10.44
N ALA A 29 15.43 7.78 -10.95
CA ALA A 29 16.22 6.94 -11.83
C ALA A 29 16.68 5.63 -11.15
N ARG A 30 17.10 5.69 -9.88
CA ARG A 30 17.43 4.50 -9.08
C ARG A 30 16.22 3.57 -8.91
N THR A 31 15.05 4.14 -8.62
CA THR A 31 13.80 3.37 -8.47
C THR A 31 13.42 2.67 -9.77
N HIS A 32 13.46 3.36 -10.90
CA HIS A 32 13.21 2.78 -12.22
C HIS A 32 14.17 1.62 -12.52
N ALA A 33 15.48 1.83 -12.34
CA ALA A 33 16.49 0.81 -12.59
C ALA A 33 16.33 -0.42 -11.69
N ALA A 34 15.89 -0.23 -10.45
CA ALA A 34 15.75 -1.30 -9.46
C ALA A 34 14.47 -2.13 -9.62
N LEU A 35 13.39 -1.56 -10.18
CA LEU A 35 12.06 -2.16 -10.13
C LEU A 35 11.47 -2.50 -11.50
N GLU A 36 11.63 -1.63 -12.50
CA GLU A 36 10.92 -1.79 -13.76
C GLU A 36 11.36 -3.02 -14.55
N GLY A 37 10.38 -3.69 -15.14
CA GLY A 37 10.56 -4.92 -15.89
C GLY A 37 10.72 -6.18 -15.03
N GLN A 38 10.84 -6.05 -13.70
CA GLN A 38 11.04 -7.19 -12.82
C GLN A 38 9.75 -7.98 -12.62
N THR A 39 9.86 -9.31 -12.64
CA THR A 39 8.82 -10.22 -12.17
C THR A 39 9.00 -10.44 -10.67
N ARG A 40 7.90 -10.33 -9.94
CA ARG A 40 7.79 -10.53 -8.50
C ARG A 40 6.56 -11.39 -8.20
N TRP A 41 6.41 -11.80 -6.97
CA TRP A 41 5.23 -12.52 -6.49
C TRP A 41 4.58 -11.74 -5.37
N LEU A 42 3.26 -11.84 -5.25
CA LEU A 42 2.58 -11.30 -4.07
C LEU A 42 3.08 -12.04 -2.83
N ARG A 43 3.57 -11.29 -1.85
CA ARG A 43 3.96 -11.81 -0.54
C ARG A 43 2.73 -12.04 0.34
N VAL A 44 1.72 -11.21 0.16
CA VAL A 44 0.52 -11.12 0.98
C VAL A 44 -0.73 -11.11 0.09
N SER A 45 -1.87 -11.47 0.65
CA SER A 45 -3.15 -11.34 -0.06
C SER A 45 -3.49 -9.87 -0.29
N LEU A 46 -3.86 -9.50 -1.51
CA LEU A 46 -4.26 -8.14 -1.86
C LEU A 46 -5.71 -8.10 -2.32
N SER A 47 -6.48 -7.18 -1.78
CA SER A 47 -7.79 -6.82 -2.31
C SER A 47 -7.62 -6.03 -3.60
N VAL A 48 -8.43 -6.32 -4.60
CA VAL A 48 -8.44 -5.65 -5.90
C VAL A 48 -9.70 -4.82 -6.00
N SER A 49 -9.57 -3.50 -5.99
CA SER A 49 -10.69 -2.55 -6.07
C SER A 49 -10.55 -1.69 -7.33
N PRO A 50 -11.64 -1.19 -7.92
CA PRO A 50 -11.53 -0.11 -8.89
C PRO A 50 -10.81 1.10 -8.30
N LEU A 51 -9.96 1.76 -9.09
CA LEU A 51 -9.33 3.00 -8.63
C LEU A 51 -10.40 4.09 -8.54
N PHE A 52 -10.55 4.73 -7.42
CA PHE A 52 -11.46 5.84 -7.09
C PHE A 52 -12.22 6.45 -8.29
N GLY A 53 -11.78 7.60 -8.82
CA GLY A 53 -12.39 8.29 -9.98
C GLY A 53 -12.00 7.74 -11.37
N ASP A 54 -11.22 6.64 -11.44
CA ASP A 54 -10.75 6.04 -12.69
C ASP A 54 -10.92 4.51 -12.69
N ARG A 55 -12.13 4.08 -13.06
CA ARG A 55 -12.49 2.65 -13.08
C ARG A 55 -11.77 1.83 -14.16
N GLY A 56 -11.06 2.50 -15.09
CA GLY A 56 -10.18 1.85 -16.06
C GLY A 56 -8.91 1.26 -15.46
N LYS A 57 -8.66 1.53 -14.16
CA LYS A 57 -7.52 1.01 -13.39
C LYS A 57 -7.99 0.32 -12.11
N LEU A 58 -7.14 -0.55 -11.59
CA LEU A 58 -7.37 -1.28 -10.35
C LEU A 58 -6.38 -0.83 -9.29
N LEU A 59 -6.85 -0.76 -8.06
CA LEU A 59 -6.06 -0.49 -6.87
C LEU A 59 -5.84 -1.79 -6.10
N LEU A 60 -4.60 -2.11 -5.79
CA LEU A 60 -4.21 -3.26 -4.98
C LEU A 60 -3.99 -2.80 -3.53
N LEU A 61 -4.65 -3.46 -2.58
CA LEU A 61 -4.68 -3.06 -1.17
C LEU A 61 -4.35 -4.24 -0.26
N ASP A 62 -3.41 -4.05 0.64
CA ASP A 62 -3.12 -4.99 1.75
C ASP A 62 -3.98 -4.72 2.99
N ALA A 63 -4.60 -3.55 3.08
CA ALA A 63 -5.50 -3.14 4.16
C ALA A 63 -6.98 -3.19 3.75
N PRO A 64 -7.92 -3.28 4.70
CA PRO A 64 -9.34 -3.06 4.46
C PRO A 64 -9.61 -1.65 3.91
N ALA A 65 -10.61 -1.51 3.03
CA ALA A 65 -10.95 -0.24 2.40
C ALA A 65 -11.19 0.92 3.40
N SER A 66 -11.77 0.62 4.56
CA SER A 66 -12.03 1.60 5.64
C SER A 66 -10.76 2.14 6.33
N GLU A 67 -9.62 1.50 6.12
CA GLU A 67 -8.32 1.89 6.70
C GLU A 67 -7.41 2.59 5.69
N VAL A 68 -7.82 2.64 4.43
CA VAL A 68 -7.02 3.22 3.33
C VAL A 68 -7.18 4.74 3.30
N ASP A 69 -6.15 5.44 3.74
CA ASP A 69 -6.10 6.91 3.77
C ASP A 69 -5.30 7.46 2.57
N LEU A 70 -5.88 7.35 1.39
CA LEU A 70 -5.30 7.87 0.15
C LEU A 70 -6.00 9.14 -0.35
N LEU A 71 -7.25 9.34 0.02
CA LEU A 71 -8.04 10.52 -0.32
C LEU A 71 -8.85 10.98 0.88
N ARG A 72 -8.95 12.30 1.04
CA ARG A 72 -9.75 12.94 2.06
C ARG A 72 -10.75 13.92 1.45
N ALA A 73 -11.92 14.00 2.05
CA ALA A 73 -12.92 15.02 1.76
C ALA A 73 -12.50 16.37 2.36
N THR A 74 -13.25 17.42 2.05
CA THR A 74 -12.99 18.78 2.56
C THR A 74 -13.18 18.93 4.07
N ASP A 75 -13.89 18.00 4.69
CA ASP A 75 -14.08 17.90 6.16
C ASP A 75 -13.04 16.99 6.82
N ASP A 76 -11.97 16.65 6.09
CA ASP A 76 -10.86 15.75 6.49
C ASP A 76 -11.26 14.29 6.73
N SER A 77 -12.49 13.89 6.41
CA SER A 77 -12.90 12.48 6.47
C SER A 77 -12.24 11.66 5.36
N ILE A 78 -11.91 10.40 5.66
CA ILE A 78 -11.35 9.47 4.68
C ILE A 78 -12.41 9.12 3.64
N ILE A 79 -12.05 9.22 2.35
CA ILE A 79 -12.83 8.69 1.25
C ILE A 79 -12.33 7.26 0.98
N PRO A 80 -13.10 6.21 1.33
CA PRO A 80 -12.66 4.85 1.10
C PRO A 80 -12.64 4.52 -0.40
N PRO A 81 -11.74 3.62 -0.85
CA PRO A 81 -11.80 3.09 -2.21
C PRO A 81 -13.11 2.31 -2.43
N PRO A 82 -13.54 2.15 -3.68
CA PRO A 82 -14.68 1.29 -4.01
C PRO A 82 -14.53 -0.13 -3.44
N PRO A 83 -15.62 -0.87 -3.25
CA PRO A 83 -15.56 -2.26 -2.79
C PRO A 83 -14.66 -3.11 -3.66
N ALA A 84 -13.93 -4.04 -3.04
CA ALA A 84 -13.06 -4.97 -3.74
C ALA A 84 -13.89 -5.91 -4.64
N GLU A 85 -13.44 -6.12 -5.87
CA GLU A 85 -14.03 -7.06 -6.82
C GLU A 85 -13.58 -8.50 -6.54
N ARG A 86 -12.35 -8.67 -6.04
CA ARG A 86 -11.75 -9.97 -5.71
C ARG A 86 -10.52 -9.80 -4.81
N ILE A 87 -9.96 -10.92 -4.39
CA ILE A 87 -8.69 -11.00 -3.68
C ILE A 87 -7.70 -11.79 -4.54
N LEU A 88 -6.46 -11.29 -4.64
CA LEU A 88 -5.32 -12.02 -5.20
C LEU A 88 -4.55 -12.68 -4.05
N PRO A 89 -4.33 -14.00 -4.09
CA PRO A 89 -3.61 -14.69 -3.02
C PRO A 89 -2.09 -14.46 -3.11
N PRO A 90 -1.33 -14.73 -2.04
CA PRO A 90 0.13 -14.80 -2.10
C PRO A 90 0.59 -15.83 -3.15
N GLY A 91 1.75 -15.60 -3.75
CA GLY A 91 2.25 -16.44 -4.85
C GLY A 91 1.70 -16.07 -6.22
N THR A 92 0.76 -15.10 -6.32
CA THR A 92 0.34 -14.56 -7.62
C THR A 92 1.52 -13.83 -8.27
N PRO A 93 1.98 -14.25 -9.48
CA PRO A 93 3.05 -13.56 -10.17
C PRO A 93 2.56 -12.22 -10.73
N VAL A 94 3.40 -11.20 -10.62
CA VAL A 94 3.16 -9.85 -11.15
C VAL A 94 4.44 -9.33 -11.80
N ARG A 95 4.29 -8.50 -12.84
CA ARG A 95 5.42 -7.77 -13.43
C ARG A 95 5.27 -6.29 -13.11
N ILE A 96 6.31 -5.67 -12.59
CA ILE A 96 6.36 -4.22 -12.40
C ILE A 96 6.63 -3.59 -13.76
N GLU A 97 5.64 -2.90 -14.32
CA GLU A 97 5.77 -2.29 -15.64
C GLU A 97 6.49 -0.95 -15.57
N LYS A 98 6.08 -0.10 -14.63
CA LYS A 98 6.70 1.21 -14.39
C LYS A 98 6.37 1.72 -12.98
N VAL A 99 7.18 2.67 -12.52
CA VAL A 99 6.87 3.52 -11.36
C VAL A 99 6.69 4.95 -11.86
N GLU A 100 5.49 5.51 -11.71
CA GLU A 100 5.15 6.83 -12.19
C GLU A 100 5.11 7.83 -11.04
N PHE A 101 5.95 8.86 -11.12
CA PHE A 101 6.08 9.89 -10.10
C PHE A 101 5.15 11.08 -10.38
N PRO A 102 4.59 11.75 -9.34
CA PRO A 102 3.66 12.85 -9.47
C PRO A 102 4.36 14.15 -9.90
N THR A 103 4.83 14.23 -11.15
CA THR A 103 5.31 15.48 -11.76
C THR A 103 4.11 16.36 -12.14
N GLY A 104 4.35 17.66 -12.37
CA GLY A 104 3.27 18.60 -12.74
C GLY A 104 2.42 18.10 -13.92
N LEU A 105 3.06 17.55 -14.96
CA LEU A 105 2.37 16.99 -16.12
C LEU A 105 1.55 15.74 -15.75
N VAL A 106 2.14 14.81 -14.99
CA VAL A 106 1.48 13.58 -14.55
C VAL A 106 0.28 13.91 -13.68
N ILE A 107 0.41 14.84 -12.71
CA ILE A 107 -0.70 15.29 -11.87
C ILE A 107 -1.84 15.87 -12.70
N ALA A 108 -1.52 16.65 -13.75
CA ALA A 108 -2.52 17.27 -14.63
C ALA A 108 -3.31 16.24 -15.46
N THR A 109 -2.70 15.11 -15.81
CA THR A 109 -3.33 14.04 -16.62
C THR A 109 -4.12 13.02 -15.79
N ARG A 110 -3.86 12.92 -14.48
CA ARG A 110 -4.59 12.00 -13.60
C ARG A 110 -5.96 12.58 -13.21
N ALA A 111 -6.97 11.72 -13.13
CA ALA A 111 -8.32 12.12 -12.70
C ALA A 111 -8.28 12.78 -11.30
N VAL A 112 -9.09 13.82 -11.11
CA VAL A 112 -9.09 14.63 -9.88
C VAL A 112 -9.38 13.78 -8.63
N MET A 113 -10.34 12.86 -8.74
CA MET A 113 -10.74 11.95 -7.65
C MET A 113 -9.87 10.69 -7.59
N THR A 114 -8.55 10.82 -7.78
CA THR A 114 -7.56 9.76 -7.59
C THR A 114 -6.44 10.25 -6.68
N PRO A 115 -5.66 9.37 -6.05
CA PRO A 115 -4.47 9.75 -5.25
C PRO A 115 -3.34 10.30 -6.16
N ARG A 116 -3.65 11.36 -6.92
CA ARG A 116 -2.82 11.89 -8.03
C ARG A 116 -1.47 12.47 -7.60
N TYR A 117 -1.33 12.78 -6.33
CA TYR A 117 -0.09 13.31 -5.75
C TYR A 117 0.86 12.22 -5.21
N HIS A 118 0.47 10.96 -5.30
CA HIS A 118 1.26 9.81 -4.87
C HIS A 118 2.08 9.22 -6.02
N PRO A 119 3.24 8.59 -5.77
CA PRO A 119 3.87 7.71 -6.74
C PRO A 119 3.00 6.47 -6.97
N TRP A 120 2.90 6.01 -8.23
CA TRP A 120 2.13 4.83 -8.60
C TRP A 120 3.04 3.77 -9.21
N ALA A 121 3.09 2.57 -8.63
CA ALA A 121 3.71 1.42 -9.26
C ALA A 121 2.65 0.65 -10.06
N TYR A 122 2.86 0.56 -11.38
CA TYR A 122 1.99 -0.17 -12.29
C TYR A 122 2.41 -1.62 -12.34
N LEU A 123 1.47 -2.52 -12.10
CA LEU A 123 1.68 -3.95 -12.09
C LEU A 123 0.83 -4.63 -13.17
N LYS A 124 1.45 -5.51 -13.96
CA LYS A 124 0.73 -6.45 -14.82
C LYS A 124 0.48 -7.73 -14.03
N VAL A 125 -0.79 -8.06 -13.87
CA VAL A 125 -1.26 -9.29 -13.24
C VAL A 125 -1.78 -10.22 -14.34
N ALA A 126 -1.43 -11.49 -14.31
CA ALA A 126 -1.90 -12.45 -15.31
C ALA A 126 -3.44 -12.56 -15.29
N GLY A 127 -4.05 -12.51 -16.49
CA GLY A 127 -5.50 -12.59 -16.65
C GLY A 127 -6.28 -11.31 -16.31
N GLU A 128 -5.57 -10.18 -16.07
CA GLU A 128 -6.19 -8.87 -15.90
C GLU A 128 -5.72 -7.91 -16.98
N ASP A 129 -6.67 -7.31 -17.70
CA ASP A 129 -6.39 -6.37 -18.79
C ASP A 129 -6.24 -4.93 -18.28
N ARG A 130 -6.90 -4.59 -17.17
CA ARG A 130 -6.78 -3.27 -16.55
C ARG A 130 -5.45 -3.14 -15.83
N PRO A 131 -4.76 -2.00 -15.92
CA PRO A 131 -3.57 -1.75 -15.11
C PRO A 131 -3.87 -1.84 -13.62
N CYS A 132 -3.08 -2.64 -12.89
CA CYS A 132 -3.14 -2.75 -11.44
C CYS A 132 -2.12 -1.80 -10.81
N LEU A 133 -2.49 -1.09 -9.75
CA LEU A 133 -1.67 -0.07 -9.10
C LEU A 133 -1.41 -0.40 -7.64
N LEU A 134 -0.15 -0.27 -7.22
CA LEU A 134 0.19 0.03 -5.84
C LEU A 134 0.41 1.54 -5.74
N VAL A 135 -0.33 2.20 -4.85
CA VAL A 135 -0.16 3.63 -4.56
C VAL A 135 0.80 3.74 -3.38
N LEU A 136 1.96 4.35 -3.63
CA LEU A 136 3.04 4.48 -2.66
C LEU A 136 2.88 5.78 -1.84
N SER A 137 3.52 5.84 -0.69
CA SER A 137 3.45 7.00 0.19
C SER A 137 4.06 8.25 -0.43
N GLN A 138 3.43 9.41 -0.23
CA GLN A 138 4.03 10.71 -0.55
C GLN A 138 5.24 11.03 0.32
N ALA A 139 5.37 10.40 1.49
CA ALA A 139 6.50 10.60 2.39
C ALA A 139 7.76 9.84 1.95
N SER A 140 7.66 8.88 1.01
CA SER A 140 8.78 8.09 0.53
C SER A 140 9.52 8.85 -0.57
N LEU A 141 10.58 9.55 -0.18
CA LEU A 141 11.36 10.45 -1.05
C LEU A 141 12.66 9.85 -1.57
N SER A 142 13.03 8.63 -1.16
CA SER A 142 14.22 7.91 -1.62
C SER A 142 13.84 6.61 -2.33
N ALA A 143 14.73 6.13 -3.19
CA ALA A 143 14.55 4.86 -3.88
C ALA A 143 14.43 3.70 -2.88
N ASP A 144 15.23 3.70 -1.83
CA ASP A 144 15.21 2.65 -0.82
C ASP A 144 13.87 2.61 -0.09
N ALA A 145 13.31 3.76 0.33
CA ALA A 145 12.00 3.83 0.96
C ALA A 145 10.87 3.34 0.03
N LEU A 146 10.92 3.67 -1.26
CA LEU A 146 9.94 3.23 -2.25
C LEU A 146 10.05 1.71 -2.52
N ILE A 147 11.28 1.19 -2.59
CA ILE A 147 11.53 -0.24 -2.74
C ILE A 147 11.03 -1.00 -1.50
N ASP A 148 11.32 -0.50 -0.31
CA ASP A 148 10.86 -1.09 0.96
C ASP A 148 9.32 -1.17 1.01
N GLU A 149 8.60 -0.13 0.57
CA GLU A 149 7.14 -0.17 0.49
C GLU A 149 6.64 -1.27 -0.48
N ILE A 150 7.27 -1.40 -1.63
CA ILE A 150 6.93 -2.44 -2.60
C ILE A 150 7.28 -3.83 -2.04
N ASP A 151 8.42 -4.00 -1.38
CA ASP A 151 8.87 -5.26 -0.79
C ASP A 151 8.03 -5.67 0.46
N ARG A 152 7.19 -4.77 1.00
CA ARG A 152 6.16 -5.15 2.00
C ARG A 152 5.08 -6.05 1.40
N VAL A 153 4.72 -5.86 0.15
CA VAL A 153 3.62 -6.56 -0.53
C VAL A 153 4.09 -7.52 -1.62
N LEU A 154 5.29 -7.31 -2.19
CA LEU A 154 5.89 -8.15 -3.21
C LEU A 154 7.16 -8.83 -2.69
N THR A 155 7.51 -9.96 -3.29
CA THR A 155 8.76 -10.68 -2.99
C THR A 155 9.43 -11.14 -4.28
N ARG A 156 10.76 -11.36 -4.23
CA ARG A 156 11.55 -11.91 -5.33
C ARG A 156 11.42 -13.44 -5.44
N ASP A 157 11.15 -14.07 -4.31
CA ASP A 157 11.02 -15.53 -4.24
C ASP A 157 9.53 -15.91 -4.22
N ASP A 158 9.18 -16.96 -4.94
CA ASP A 158 7.82 -17.48 -4.96
C ASP A 158 7.43 -18.07 -3.58
N PRO A 159 6.45 -17.49 -2.88
CA PRO A 159 6.03 -17.96 -1.58
C PRO A 159 5.10 -19.19 -1.63
N SER A 160 4.75 -19.71 -2.79
CA SER A 160 3.82 -20.82 -2.96
C SER A 160 4.23 -22.07 -2.18
N ARG A 161 5.53 -22.32 -2.03
CA ARG A 161 6.04 -23.44 -1.22
C ARG A 161 5.64 -23.32 0.26
N LEU A 162 5.60 -22.11 0.78
CA LEU A 162 5.18 -21.85 2.16
C LEU A 162 3.67 -22.12 2.31
N LEU A 163 2.88 -21.73 1.32
CA LEU A 163 1.43 -21.98 1.32
C LEU A 163 1.13 -23.49 1.28
N VAL A 164 1.83 -24.27 0.44
CA VAL A 164 1.63 -25.72 0.34
C VAL A 164 1.86 -26.41 1.69
N GLY A 165 2.77 -25.93 2.51
CA GLY A 165 3.04 -26.46 3.85
C GLY A 165 1.98 -26.15 4.91
N LEU A 166 1.02 -25.26 4.62
CA LEU A 166 -0.05 -24.89 5.56
C LEU A 166 -1.27 -25.83 5.43
N PRO A 167 -2.05 -26.02 6.52
CA PRO A 167 -3.34 -26.69 6.47
C PRO A 167 -4.27 -26.08 5.42
N PRO A 168 -5.14 -26.86 4.76
CA PRO A 168 -6.05 -26.36 3.72
C PRO A 168 -6.91 -25.18 4.18
N GLU A 169 -7.48 -25.26 5.40
CA GLU A 169 -8.33 -24.22 5.99
C GLU A 169 -7.56 -22.90 6.18
N GLN A 170 -6.28 -22.96 6.55
CA GLN A 170 -5.44 -21.76 6.67
C GLN A 170 -5.13 -21.15 5.31
N ARG A 171 -4.89 -21.97 4.28
CA ARG A 171 -4.68 -21.47 2.90
C ARG A 171 -5.93 -20.74 2.37
N GLU A 172 -7.12 -21.32 2.61
CA GLU A 172 -8.39 -20.68 2.23
C GLU A 172 -8.59 -19.36 2.97
N ALA A 173 -8.36 -19.33 4.28
CA ALA A 173 -8.46 -18.12 5.09
C ALA A 173 -7.50 -17.03 4.60
N ILE A 174 -6.24 -17.37 4.30
CA ILE A 174 -5.27 -16.45 3.69
C ILE A 174 -5.83 -15.89 2.37
N GLY A 175 -6.37 -16.75 1.50
CA GLY A 175 -6.97 -16.34 0.23
C GLY A 175 -8.17 -15.40 0.39
N ARG A 176 -8.84 -15.41 1.54
CA ARG A 176 -9.95 -14.50 1.90
C ARG A 176 -9.55 -13.34 2.80
N LYS A 177 -8.24 -13.18 3.11
CA LYS A 177 -7.72 -12.19 4.07
C LYS A 177 -8.34 -12.35 5.47
N GLU A 178 -8.58 -13.59 5.87
CA GLU A 178 -9.12 -13.96 7.18
C GLU A 178 -8.04 -14.57 8.06
N LEU A 179 -8.23 -14.49 9.38
CA LEU A 179 -7.37 -15.14 10.36
C LEU A 179 -8.12 -16.30 11.00
N LEU A 180 -7.37 -17.33 11.37
CA LEU A 180 -7.83 -18.46 12.16
C LEU A 180 -6.93 -18.62 13.39
N GLU A 181 -7.51 -19.00 14.51
CA GLU A 181 -6.76 -19.35 15.71
C GLU A 181 -5.75 -20.47 15.40
N GLY A 182 -4.56 -20.38 16.00
CA GLY A 182 -3.47 -21.33 15.76
C GLY A 182 -2.64 -21.05 14.50
N MET A 183 -2.97 -20.05 13.68
CA MET A 183 -2.09 -19.60 12.60
C MET A 183 -0.72 -19.17 13.15
N GLY A 184 0.36 -19.55 12.46
CA GLY A 184 1.69 -18.99 12.77
C GLY A 184 1.83 -17.57 12.22
N ALA A 185 2.82 -16.83 12.72
CA ALA A 185 3.12 -15.46 12.33
C ALA A 185 3.17 -15.26 10.81
N ARG A 186 3.84 -16.15 10.09
CA ARG A 186 3.95 -16.10 8.62
C ARG A 186 2.59 -16.20 7.92
N ALA A 187 1.68 -17.05 8.41
CA ALA A 187 0.34 -17.18 7.84
C ALA A 187 -0.49 -15.91 8.06
N VAL A 188 -0.34 -15.27 9.23
CA VAL A 188 -0.97 -13.99 9.55
C VAL A 188 -0.42 -12.87 8.65
N GLU A 189 0.90 -12.80 8.43
CA GLU A 189 1.51 -11.86 7.47
C GLU A 189 0.94 -12.06 6.06
N MET A 190 0.83 -13.30 5.60
CA MET A 190 0.29 -13.61 4.27
C MET A 190 -1.17 -13.15 4.13
N ALA A 191 -1.97 -13.22 5.20
CA ALA A 191 -3.38 -12.82 5.17
C ALA A 191 -3.57 -11.29 5.31
N TRP A 192 -2.90 -10.67 6.29
CA TRP A 192 -3.16 -9.29 6.69
C TRP A 192 -2.06 -8.30 6.31
N GLY A 193 -0.94 -8.76 5.77
CA GLY A 193 0.23 -7.94 5.51
C GLY A 193 1.16 -7.82 6.73
N LEU A 194 2.29 -7.17 6.52
CA LEU A 194 3.27 -6.93 7.59
C LEU A 194 2.72 -5.93 8.60
N PRO A 195 2.83 -6.19 9.92
CA PRO A 195 2.39 -5.25 10.95
C PRO A 195 3.20 -3.96 10.90
N GLU A 196 2.58 -2.86 11.33
CA GLU A 196 3.26 -1.58 11.54
C GLU A 196 4.07 -1.58 12.83
N LYS A 197 3.59 -2.34 13.83
CA LYS A 197 4.20 -2.42 15.15
C LYS A 197 4.09 -3.81 15.74
N VAL A 198 5.19 -4.29 16.30
CA VAL A 198 5.27 -5.53 17.08
C VAL A 198 5.72 -5.19 18.49
N ARG A 199 5.01 -5.70 19.49
CA ARG A 199 5.40 -5.67 20.89
C ARG A 199 5.61 -7.09 21.37
N ILE A 200 6.74 -7.34 22.02
CA ILE A 200 7.12 -8.68 22.51
C ILE A 200 7.24 -8.61 24.03
N ASP A 201 6.49 -9.46 24.71
CA ASP A 201 6.67 -9.75 26.14
C ASP A 201 7.43 -11.07 26.27
N ARG A 202 8.72 -10.98 26.48
CA ARG A 202 9.60 -12.16 26.56
C ARG A 202 9.29 -13.06 27.77
N PRO A 203 9.05 -12.55 29.00
CA PRO A 203 8.68 -13.36 30.12
C PRO A 203 7.38 -14.15 29.91
N ALA A 204 6.39 -13.56 29.27
CA ALA A 204 5.10 -14.18 28.98
C ALA A 204 5.08 -15.01 27.69
N VAL A 205 6.14 -14.94 26.86
CA VAL A 205 6.22 -15.57 25.53
C VAL A 205 5.04 -15.16 24.65
N THR A 206 4.67 -13.85 24.69
CA THR A 206 3.55 -13.31 23.94
C THR A 206 4.01 -12.18 23.02
N GLU A 207 3.32 -12.05 21.88
CA GLU A 207 3.50 -10.95 20.94
C GLU A 207 2.17 -10.26 20.65
N GLU A 208 2.17 -8.95 20.55
CA GLU A 208 1.06 -8.14 20.05
C GLU A 208 1.50 -7.45 18.77
N TRP A 209 0.76 -7.71 17.70
CA TRP A 209 0.92 -7.07 16.40
C TRP A 209 -0.17 -6.06 16.16
N ALA A 210 0.17 -4.92 15.57
CA ALA A 210 -0.78 -3.83 15.29
C ALA A 210 -0.63 -3.31 13.86
N TRP A 211 -1.76 -3.00 13.23
CA TRP A 211 -1.91 -2.37 11.92
C TRP A 211 -2.81 -1.14 12.03
N ALA A 212 -2.71 -0.24 11.05
CA ALA A 212 -3.54 0.97 10.93
C ALA A 212 -3.63 1.78 12.23
N GLY A 213 -2.47 2.08 12.83
CA GLY A 213 -2.40 2.81 14.08
C GLY A 213 -3.02 2.07 15.27
N GLY A 214 -3.17 0.74 15.18
CA GLY A 214 -3.76 -0.10 16.24
C GLY A 214 -5.25 -0.37 16.09
N LYS A 215 -5.88 0.00 14.97
CA LYS A 215 -7.27 -0.35 14.65
C LYS A 215 -7.47 -1.86 14.53
N ARG A 216 -6.50 -2.56 13.92
CA ARG A 216 -6.43 -4.01 13.88
C ARG A 216 -5.30 -4.50 14.78
N ARG A 217 -5.53 -5.57 15.52
CA ARG A 217 -4.52 -6.19 16.38
C ARG A 217 -4.61 -7.71 16.33
N ALA A 218 -3.47 -8.37 16.51
CA ALA A 218 -3.36 -9.81 16.69
C ALA A 218 -2.44 -10.11 17.88
N TRP A 219 -2.79 -11.12 18.67
CA TRP A 219 -2.01 -11.57 19.83
C TRP A 219 -1.58 -12.99 19.61
N PHE A 220 -0.30 -13.24 19.84
CA PHE A 220 0.31 -14.56 19.71
C PHE A 220 0.80 -15.05 21.06
N GLN A 221 0.75 -16.34 21.25
CA GLN A 221 1.38 -17.07 22.32
C GLN A 221 2.07 -18.31 21.73
N ASP A 222 3.31 -18.57 22.13
CA ASP A 222 4.11 -19.68 21.60
C ASP A 222 4.11 -19.73 20.06
N GLU A 223 4.31 -18.56 19.43
CA GLU A 223 4.33 -18.37 17.96
C GLU A 223 3.01 -18.69 17.25
N LYS A 224 1.90 -18.90 17.99
CA LYS A 224 0.58 -19.19 17.45
C LYS A 224 -0.39 -18.04 17.72
N LEU A 225 -1.18 -17.71 16.74
CA LEU A 225 -2.25 -16.72 16.87
C LEU A 225 -3.28 -17.20 17.88
N LEU A 226 -3.47 -16.44 18.93
CA LEU A 226 -4.44 -16.72 20.00
C LEU A 226 -5.78 -16.02 19.72
N ARG A 227 -5.73 -14.76 19.34
CA ARG A 227 -6.92 -13.93 19.09
C ARG A 227 -6.55 -12.70 18.25
N TRP A 228 -7.55 -12.04 17.70
CA TRP A 228 -7.40 -10.77 16.97
C TRP A 228 -8.62 -9.88 17.16
N SER A 229 -8.46 -8.58 16.79
CA SER A 229 -9.55 -7.60 16.72
C SER A 229 -9.46 -6.80 15.42
N ARG A 230 -10.61 -6.36 14.92
CA ARG A 230 -10.79 -5.44 13.79
C ARG A 230 -11.59 -4.23 14.24
#